data_3beaa8e9d64fce7016c84e3316506a5c
#
_entry.id   3beaa8e9d64fce7016c84e3316506a5c
#
_cell.length_a   1.000
_cell.length_b   1.000
_cell.length_c   1.000
_cell.angle_alpha   90.00
_cell.angle_beta   90.00
_cell.angle_gamma   90.00
#
_symmetry.space_group_name_H-M   'P 1'
#
loop_
_entity.id
_entity.type
_entity.pdbx_description
1 polymer ?
#
loop_
_entity_poly.entity_id
_entity_poly.type
_entity_poly.pdbx_seq_one_letter_code
_entity_poly.pdbx_strand_id
1 'polypeptide(L)'
;MTEEADFLQIKAIDHVHFYVGNAKQAMYYWWKAFGFKPVAYSGLETGNREFASYVLESGTARFVVSAPYSPSSPLASHHMLHGDGVKVIAMEVEDAEKAWQATTSRGAKSAWSLREEKDDHGIYRTSAIYTYGETLHVFVDRSQYKGVFAPTYRPIKDKATQSAGLAAVDHIVGNVQLGKMNQWVNFYHQVMGFRQLMHFDDKDISTEYSALMSKVMQNGNGRVKFPINEPAEGKRKSQIEEYLDYYLTPGAQHIAIITGDILDTVEQLRMNGVEFLRVPDTYYELLPERIGKIKEDYKAIKELGILVDKDDEGYLLQIFTRPIQDRPTMFIEIIQRHGAQGFGKGNFKALFESLELEQERRGNL
;
A
#
# COMPACT_ATOMS: atom_id res chain seq x y z
N MET A 1 4.17 16.68 27.41
CA MET A 1 3.48 15.40 27.09
C MET A 1 4.58 14.36 27.06
N THR A 2 4.56 13.41 27.97
CA THR A 2 5.52 12.30 27.97
C THR A 2 5.40 11.56 26.64
N GLU A 3 6.53 11.37 25.93
CA GLU A 3 6.61 10.45 24.80
C GLU A 3 6.09 9.09 25.29
N GLU A 4 4.85 8.73 24.86
CA GLU A 4 4.42 7.35 25.01
C GLU A 4 5.37 6.53 24.13
N ALA A 5 6.15 5.69 24.79
CA ALA A 5 7.11 4.83 24.14
C ALA A 5 6.42 4.01 23.03
N ASP A 6 7.07 3.83 21.89
CA ASP A 6 6.67 2.90 20.81
C ASP A 6 6.60 1.47 21.39
N PHE A 7 5.45 1.15 22.03
CA PHE A 7 5.27 -0.08 22.79
C PHE A 7 5.14 -1.32 21.90
N LEU A 8 4.86 -1.14 20.59
CA LEU A 8 4.79 -2.27 19.66
C LEU A 8 6.15 -2.60 19.03
N GLN A 9 7.09 -1.68 19.04
CA GLN A 9 8.42 -1.83 18.44
C GLN A 9 8.38 -2.41 17.04
N ILE A 10 7.45 -1.89 16.21
CA ILE A 10 7.28 -2.29 14.81
C ILE A 10 8.53 -1.89 14.06
N LYS A 11 9.23 -2.86 13.46
CA LYS A 11 10.48 -2.64 12.73
C LYS A 11 10.25 -2.06 11.35
N ALA A 12 9.32 -2.68 10.60
CA ALA A 12 8.96 -2.32 9.22
C ALA A 12 7.67 -3.03 8.79
N ILE A 13 7.21 -2.77 7.56
CA ILE A 13 6.26 -3.64 6.86
C ILE A 13 6.99 -4.95 6.54
N ASP A 14 6.48 -6.09 7.01
CA ASP A 14 6.99 -7.42 6.64
C ASP A 14 6.54 -7.80 5.23
N HIS A 15 5.24 -7.69 4.96
CA HIS A 15 4.66 -7.91 3.62
C HIS A 15 3.25 -7.31 3.49
N VAL A 16 2.82 -7.15 2.24
CA VAL A 16 1.43 -6.86 1.90
C VAL A 16 0.85 -8.10 1.23
N HIS A 17 -0.30 -8.59 1.74
CA HIS A 17 -0.92 -9.80 1.25
C HIS A 17 -2.24 -9.49 0.53
N PHE A 18 -2.28 -9.82 -0.74
CA PHE A 18 -3.44 -9.64 -1.61
C PHE A 18 -4.23 -10.94 -1.72
N TYR A 19 -5.53 -10.87 -1.53
CA TYR A 19 -6.43 -11.93 -1.96
C TYR A 19 -6.90 -11.64 -3.38
N VAL A 20 -6.70 -12.60 -4.26
CA VAL A 20 -6.91 -12.44 -5.71
C VAL A 20 -7.71 -13.60 -6.29
N GLY A 21 -8.30 -13.40 -7.45
CA GLY A 21 -9.06 -14.44 -8.14
C GLY A 21 -8.17 -15.54 -8.74
N ASN A 22 -6.94 -15.20 -9.15
CA ASN A 22 -5.97 -16.13 -9.72
C ASN A 22 -4.54 -15.76 -9.30
N ALA A 23 -4.01 -16.46 -8.30
CA ALA A 23 -2.69 -16.17 -7.75
C ALA A 23 -1.55 -16.32 -8.78
N LYS A 24 -1.66 -17.28 -9.72
CA LYS A 24 -0.65 -17.48 -10.74
C LYS A 24 -0.58 -16.32 -11.74
N GLN A 25 -1.73 -15.81 -12.19
CA GLN A 25 -1.80 -14.66 -13.08
C GLN A 25 -1.36 -13.38 -12.37
N ALA A 26 -1.82 -13.16 -11.13
CA ALA A 26 -1.38 -12.03 -10.31
C ALA A 26 0.15 -12.05 -10.07
N MET A 27 0.72 -13.22 -9.77
CA MET A 27 2.17 -13.40 -9.65
C MET A 27 2.88 -12.99 -10.95
N TYR A 28 2.39 -13.43 -12.13
CA TYR A 28 2.97 -13.04 -13.41
C TYR A 28 2.89 -11.54 -13.67
N TYR A 29 1.80 -10.88 -13.29
CA TYR A 29 1.64 -9.43 -13.40
C TYR A 29 2.69 -8.69 -12.56
N TRP A 30 2.81 -9.00 -11.27
CA TRP A 30 3.80 -8.38 -10.41
C TRP A 30 5.23 -8.67 -10.85
N TRP A 31 5.48 -9.89 -11.32
CA TRP A 31 6.80 -10.27 -11.82
C TRP A 31 7.18 -9.55 -13.10
N LYS A 32 6.31 -9.60 -14.12
CA LYS A 32 6.65 -9.11 -15.47
C LYS A 32 6.41 -7.62 -15.64
N ALA A 33 5.35 -7.06 -15.07
CA ALA A 33 5.05 -5.65 -15.19
C ALA A 33 5.84 -4.80 -14.18
N PHE A 34 5.91 -5.23 -12.92
CA PHE A 34 6.56 -4.45 -11.85
C PHE A 34 7.99 -4.91 -11.51
N GLY A 35 8.48 -6.00 -12.07
CA GLY A 35 9.83 -6.48 -11.81
C GLY A 35 10.04 -7.10 -10.41
N PHE A 36 8.97 -7.49 -9.71
CA PHE A 36 9.07 -8.24 -8.46
C PHE A 36 9.47 -9.67 -8.73
N LYS A 37 10.53 -10.16 -8.06
CA LYS A 37 11.01 -11.52 -8.22
C LYS A 37 10.15 -12.51 -7.42
N PRO A 38 9.53 -13.53 -8.05
CA PRO A 38 8.90 -14.62 -7.32
C PRO A 38 9.95 -15.42 -6.56
N VAL A 39 9.81 -15.52 -5.23
CA VAL A 39 10.81 -16.15 -4.35
C VAL A 39 10.29 -17.40 -3.66
N ALA A 40 8.97 -17.50 -3.39
CA ALA A 40 8.39 -18.66 -2.71
C ALA A 40 6.99 -18.97 -3.22
N TYR A 41 6.60 -20.23 -3.06
CA TYR A 41 5.31 -20.78 -3.45
C TYR A 41 4.78 -21.72 -2.37
N SER A 42 3.46 -21.66 -2.13
CA SER A 42 2.69 -22.64 -1.38
C SER A 42 1.44 -23.02 -2.17
N GLY A 43 1.18 -24.33 -2.31
CA GLY A 43 0.03 -24.83 -3.06
C GLY A 43 -0.02 -26.35 -3.01
N LEU A 44 -0.70 -26.96 -3.98
CA LEU A 44 -0.94 -28.41 -4.00
C LEU A 44 0.36 -29.23 -3.90
N GLU A 45 1.42 -28.79 -4.57
CA GLU A 45 2.72 -29.46 -4.61
C GLU A 45 3.49 -29.35 -3.28
N THR A 46 3.10 -28.41 -2.42
CA THR A 46 3.67 -28.22 -1.08
C THR A 46 2.75 -28.71 0.04
N GLY A 47 1.62 -29.33 -0.32
CA GLY A 47 0.64 -29.88 0.63
C GLY A 47 -0.48 -28.90 1.04
N ASN A 48 -0.47 -27.65 0.55
CA ASN A 48 -1.56 -26.71 0.80
C ASN A 48 -2.75 -27.04 -0.11
N ARG A 49 -3.89 -27.39 0.50
CA ARG A 49 -5.12 -27.80 -0.19
C ARG A 49 -6.21 -26.72 -0.23
N GLU A 50 -5.94 -25.57 0.41
CA GLU A 50 -6.94 -24.51 0.56
C GLU A 50 -6.76 -23.39 -0.48
N PHE A 51 -5.49 -23.02 -0.79
CA PHE A 51 -5.17 -21.93 -1.69
C PHE A 51 -3.80 -22.09 -2.35
N ALA A 52 -3.62 -21.45 -3.50
CA ALA A 52 -2.31 -21.18 -4.08
C ALA A 52 -1.80 -19.84 -3.59
N SER A 53 -0.53 -19.75 -3.25
CA SER A 53 0.10 -18.52 -2.79
C SER A 53 1.51 -18.35 -3.35
N TYR A 54 1.83 -17.15 -3.79
CA TYR A 54 3.17 -16.77 -4.26
C TYR A 54 3.68 -15.58 -3.46
N VAL A 55 4.96 -15.62 -3.12
CA VAL A 55 5.69 -14.50 -2.51
C VAL A 55 6.61 -13.89 -3.55
N LEU A 56 6.55 -12.58 -3.66
CA LEU A 56 7.37 -11.81 -4.60
C LEU A 56 8.10 -10.70 -3.84
N GLU A 57 9.35 -10.42 -4.24
CA GLU A 57 10.18 -9.41 -3.60
C GLU A 57 10.83 -8.46 -4.62
N SER A 58 10.93 -7.19 -4.22
CA SER A 58 11.75 -6.18 -4.87
C SER A 58 12.39 -5.31 -3.79
N GLY A 59 13.72 -5.37 -3.66
CA GLY A 59 14.40 -4.81 -2.50
C GLY A 59 13.88 -5.42 -1.19
N THR A 60 13.34 -4.58 -0.31
CA THR A 60 12.68 -5.02 0.94
C THR A 60 11.15 -5.06 0.82
N ALA A 61 10.58 -4.58 -0.28
CA ALA A 61 9.16 -4.72 -0.54
C ALA A 61 8.82 -6.19 -0.81
N ARG A 62 7.86 -6.72 -0.06
CA ARG A 62 7.40 -8.11 -0.19
C ARG A 62 5.89 -8.14 -0.38
N PHE A 63 5.46 -8.74 -1.49
CA PHE A 63 4.06 -8.96 -1.81
C PHE A 63 3.73 -10.45 -1.77
N VAL A 64 2.58 -10.78 -1.21
CA VAL A 64 2.03 -12.13 -1.21
C VAL A 64 0.72 -12.09 -1.98
N VAL A 65 0.52 -12.98 -2.93
CA VAL A 65 -0.74 -13.09 -3.68
C VAL A 65 -1.30 -14.50 -3.49
N SER A 66 -2.55 -14.60 -3.00
CA SER A 66 -3.19 -15.89 -2.72
C SER A 66 -4.57 -15.98 -3.35
N ALA A 67 -4.86 -17.12 -3.97
CA ALA A 67 -6.18 -17.43 -4.54
C ALA A 67 -6.70 -18.77 -4.03
N PRO A 68 -8.00 -18.87 -3.69
CA PRO A 68 -8.59 -20.09 -3.16
C PRO A 68 -8.71 -21.18 -4.22
N TYR A 69 -8.66 -22.45 -3.79
CA TYR A 69 -9.00 -23.60 -4.65
C TYR A 69 -10.50 -23.96 -4.61
N SER A 70 -11.21 -23.48 -3.59
CA SER A 70 -12.62 -23.82 -3.37
C SER A 70 -13.45 -22.57 -3.09
N PRO A 71 -14.70 -22.49 -3.57
CA PRO A 71 -15.60 -21.40 -3.24
C PRO A 71 -15.99 -21.35 -1.74
N SER A 72 -15.78 -22.44 -0.99
CA SER A 72 -16.01 -22.49 0.46
C SER A 72 -14.87 -21.86 1.29
N SER A 73 -13.77 -21.48 0.66
CA SER A 73 -12.65 -20.82 1.33
C SER A 73 -13.02 -19.39 1.75
N PRO A 74 -12.59 -18.92 2.94
CA PRO A 74 -12.74 -17.51 3.32
C PRO A 74 -12.08 -16.52 2.34
N LEU A 75 -11.04 -16.97 1.61
CA LEU A 75 -10.42 -16.15 0.56
C LEU A 75 -11.40 -15.91 -0.59
N ALA A 76 -12.22 -16.92 -0.96
CA ALA A 76 -13.21 -16.80 -2.03
C ALA A 76 -14.29 -15.77 -1.65
N SER A 77 -14.80 -15.81 -0.42
CA SER A 77 -15.81 -14.86 0.06
C SER A 77 -15.30 -13.42 0.02
N HIS A 78 -14.06 -13.20 0.47
CA HIS A 78 -13.42 -11.88 0.40
C HIS A 78 -13.27 -11.40 -1.04
N HIS A 79 -12.75 -12.24 -1.93
CA HIS A 79 -12.56 -11.90 -3.33
C HIS A 79 -13.90 -11.62 -4.05
N MET A 80 -14.93 -12.40 -3.78
CA MET A 80 -16.27 -12.16 -4.35
C MET A 80 -16.83 -10.80 -3.93
N LEU A 81 -16.61 -10.39 -2.70
CA LEU A 81 -17.07 -9.11 -2.18
C LEU A 81 -16.25 -7.95 -2.76
N HIS A 82 -14.92 -8.01 -2.68
CA HIS A 82 -14.03 -6.87 -2.93
C HIS A 82 -13.35 -6.87 -4.29
N GLY A 83 -13.30 -8.00 -5.01
CA GLY A 83 -12.35 -8.22 -6.10
C GLY A 83 -10.94 -8.46 -5.57
N ASP A 84 -9.94 -8.32 -6.44
CA ASP A 84 -8.54 -8.38 -6.03
C ASP A 84 -8.22 -7.19 -5.11
N GLY A 85 -7.60 -7.43 -3.95
CA GLY A 85 -7.32 -6.37 -3.01
C GLY A 85 -6.45 -6.79 -1.84
N VAL A 86 -6.04 -5.81 -1.06
CA VAL A 86 -5.20 -6.02 0.14
C VAL A 86 -6.06 -6.56 1.27
N LYS A 87 -5.76 -7.77 1.70
CA LYS A 87 -6.34 -8.37 2.91
C LYS A 87 -5.51 -8.12 4.15
N VAL A 88 -4.18 -8.17 4.01
CA VAL A 88 -3.27 -8.09 5.16
C VAL A 88 -2.19 -7.05 4.90
N ILE A 89 -1.96 -6.22 5.89
CA ILE A 89 -0.76 -5.41 6.04
C ILE A 89 0.00 -5.99 7.23
N ALA A 90 1.04 -6.77 6.94
CA ALA A 90 1.83 -7.44 7.95
C ALA A 90 3.03 -6.59 8.37
N MET A 91 3.28 -6.55 9.67
CA MET A 91 4.35 -5.75 10.27
C MET A 91 5.29 -6.66 11.07
N GLU A 92 6.59 -6.51 10.84
CA GLU A 92 7.60 -7.21 11.63
C GLU A 92 7.70 -6.59 13.02
N VAL A 93 7.60 -7.45 14.04
CA VAL A 93 7.74 -7.12 15.45
C VAL A 93 8.76 -8.03 16.13
N GLU A 94 9.19 -7.69 17.35
CA GLU A 94 10.06 -8.56 18.13
C GLU A 94 9.32 -9.74 18.76
N ASP A 95 8.05 -9.54 19.13
CA ASP A 95 7.24 -10.52 19.86
C ASP A 95 5.77 -10.36 19.43
N ALA A 96 5.28 -11.31 18.64
CA ALA A 96 3.91 -11.27 18.11
C ALA A 96 2.84 -11.43 19.20
N GLU A 97 3.14 -12.15 20.30
CA GLU A 97 2.19 -12.31 21.41
C GLU A 97 2.05 -11.02 22.20
N LYS A 98 3.16 -10.36 22.54
CA LYS A 98 3.13 -9.06 23.22
C LYS A 98 2.44 -7.99 22.39
N ALA A 99 2.67 -7.95 21.07
CA ALA A 99 2.02 -7.01 20.18
C ALA A 99 0.49 -7.22 20.17
N TRP A 100 0.02 -8.47 20.14
CA TRP A 100 -1.38 -8.80 20.22
C TRP A 100 -2.00 -8.44 21.58
N GLN A 101 -1.33 -8.77 22.69
CA GLN A 101 -1.78 -8.41 24.04
C GLN A 101 -1.86 -6.88 24.21
N ALA A 102 -0.83 -6.16 23.75
CA ALA A 102 -0.79 -4.71 23.85
C ALA A 102 -1.91 -4.02 23.06
N THR A 103 -2.24 -4.52 21.86
CA THR A 103 -3.28 -3.93 21.03
C THR A 103 -4.69 -4.32 21.48
N THR A 104 -4.93 -5.58 21.85
CA THR A 104 -6.26 -6.05 22.29
C THR A 104 -6.63 -5.48 23.65
N SER A 105 -5.68 -5.32 24.58
CA SER A 105 -5.93 -4.63 25.87
C SER A 105 -6.31 -3.16 25.69
N ARG A 106 -5.97 -2.56 24.55
CA ARG A 106 -6.35 -1.19 24.17
C ARG A 106 -7.59 -1.11 23.26
N GLY A 107 -8.30 -2.23 23.09
CA GLY A 107 -9.58 -2.28 22.38
C GLY A 107 -9.52 -2.75 20.93
N ALA A 108 -8.38 -3.27 20.42
CA ALA A 108 -8.37 -3.89 19.11
C ALA A 108 -9.24 -5.15 19.07
N LYS A 109 -9.98 -5.33 17.99
CA LYS A 109 -10.69 -6.59 17.71
C LYS A 109 -9.67 -7.64 17.26
N SER A 110 -9.55 -8.73 18.04
CA SER A 110 -8.69 -9.87 17.66
C SER A 110 -9.21 -10.56 16.41
N ALA A 111 -8.31 -10.85 15.48
CA ALA A 111 -8.53 -11.81 14.39
C ALA A 111 -8.04 -13.20 14.79
N TRP A 112 -6.83 -13.29 15.35
CA TRP A 112 -6.31 -14.48 16.05
C TRP A 112 -5.23 -14.08 17.06
N SER A 113 -5.11 -14.85 18.15
CA SER A 113 -4.04 -14.74 19.13
C SER A 113 -2.73 -15.34 18.57
N LEU A 114 -1.73 -15.53 19.42
CA LEU A 114 -0.49 -16.14 18.97
C LEU A 114 -0.73 -17.48 18.23
N ARG A 115 -0.18 -17.59 17.05
CA ARG A 115 -0.04 -18.83 16.27
C ARG A 115 1.43 -19.13 16.07
N GLU A 116 1.80 -20.38 16.36
CA GLU A 116 3.14 -20.90 16.10
C GLU A 116 3.04 -21.97 15.01
N GLU A 117 3.79 -21.77 13.93
CA GLU A 117 3.98 -22.74 12.87
C GLU A 117 5.45 -23.18 12.86
N LYS A 118 5.71 -24.47 12.70
CA LYS A 118 7.05 -25.04 12.80
C LYS A 118 7.38 -25.90 11.59
N ASP A 119 8.62 -25.78 11.14
CA ASP A 119 9.24 -26.69 10.17
C ASP A 119 10.74 -26.86 10.49
N ASP A 120 11.48 -27.45 9.56
CA ASP A 120 12.95 -27.68 9.72
C ASP A 120 13.76 -26.36 9.76
N HIS A 121 13.14 -25.21 9.40
CA HIS A 121 13.76 -23.89 9.41
C HIS A 121 13.46 -23.10 10.69
N GLY A 122 12.66 -23.63 11.61
CA GLY A 122 12.40 -23.01 12.91
C GLY A 122 10.94 -22.77 13.22
N ILE A 123 10.68 -21.72 14.01
CA ILE A 123 9.37 -21.36 14.51
C ILE A 123 8.98 -20.00 13.92
N TYR A 124 7.89 -19.99 13.17
CA TYR A 124 7.25 -18.79 12.63
C TYR A 124 6.05 -18.42 13.49
N ARG A 125 6.03 -17.19 14.02
CA ARG A 125 4.97 -16.72 14.92
C ARG A 125 4.20 -15.57 14.33
N THR A 126 2.90 -15.64 14.44
CA THR A 126 2.00 -14.55 14.03
C THR A 126 0.87 -14.36 15.03
N SER A 127 0.38 -13.14 15.08
CA SER A 127 -0.90 -12.79 15.68
C SER A 127 -1.57 -11.71 14.82
N ALA A 128 -2.87 -11.45 15.01
CA ALA A 128 -3.54 -10.45 14.17
C ALA A 128 -4.72 -9.76 14.85
N ILE A 129 -4.93 -8.53 14.40
CA ILE A 129 -6.07 -7.70 14.74
C ILE A 129 -6.75 -7.18 13.47
N TYR A 130 -8.03 -6.85 13.58
CA TYR A 130 -8.74 -6.13 12.54
C TYR A 130 -8.37 -4.64 12.58
N THR A 131 -8.29 -4.03 11.42
CA THR A 131 -8.29 -2.60 11.21
C THR A 131 -9.53 -2.20 10.41
N TYR A 132 -9.49 -1.15 9.60
CA TYR A 132 -10.65 -0.69 8.83
C TYR A 132 -11.17 -1.76 7.85
N GLY A 133 -12.50 -1.82 7.73
CA GLY A 133 -13.19 -2.79 6.87
C GLY A 133 -12.89 -4.23 7.27
N GLU A 134 -12.44 -5.02 6.29
CA GLU A 134 -12.00 -6.40 6.49
C GLU A 134 -10.48 -6.57 6.49
N THR A 135 -9.73 -5.47 6.45
CA THR A 135 -8.26 -5.48 6.45
C THR A 135 -7.73 -5.93 7.80
N LEU A 136 -6.63 -6.67 7.77
CA LEU A 136 -5.95 -7.18 8.96
C LEU A 136 -4.57 -6.54 9.11
N HIS A 137 -4.20 -6.25 10.35
CA HIS A 137 -2.82 -6.07 10.75
C HIS A 137 -2.31 -7.38 11.35
N VAL A 138 -1.31 -7.98 10.71
CA VAL A 138 -0.64 -9.19 11.17
C VAL A 138 0.69 -8.79 11.76
N PHE A 139 0.94 -9.17 13.01
CA PHE A 139 2.23 -9.04 13.66
C PHE A 139 3.04 -10.30 13.40
N VAL A 140 4.25 -10.14 12.85
CA VAL A 140 5.11 -11.23 12.41
C VAL A 140 6.41 -11.22 13.22
N ASP A 141 6.66 -12.29 13.96
CA ASP A 141 7.93 -12.54 14.63
C ASP A 141 8.71 -13.62 13.85
N ARG A 142 9.81 -13.18 13.23
CA ARG A 142 10.74 -14.04 12.47
C ARG A 142 12.02 -14.35 13.23
N SER A 143 12.12 -14.01 14.50
CA SER A 143 13.36 -14.14 15.28
C SER A 143 13.91 -15.57 15.30
N GLN A 144 13.02 -16.56 15.28
CA GLN A 144 13.36 -17.99 15.31
C GLN A 144 13.05 -18.73 14.01
N TYR A 145 12.81 -18.01 12.89
CA TYR A 145 12.52 -18.63 11.61
C TYR A 145 13.51 -18.20 10.52
N LYS A 146 14.10 -19.18 9.82
CA LYS A 146 15.11 -18.98 8.78
C LYS A 146 14.70 -19.54 7.41
N GLY A 147 13.44 -19.95 7.26
CA GLY A 147 12.88 -20.40 5.99
C GLY A 147 12.66 -19.24 5.01
N VAL A 148 12.28 -19.57 3.78
CA VAL A 148 12.15 -18.59 2.69
C VAL A 148 11.05 -17.56 2.95
N PHE A 149 9.97 -17.94 3.64
CA PHE A 149 8.86 -17.03 3.99
C PHE A 149 8.12 -17.49 5.25
N ALA A 150 7.44 -18.63 5.17
CA ALA A 150 6.69 -19.25 6.26
C ALA A 150 6.66 -20.77 6.04
N PRO A 151 6.32 -21.60 7.03
CA PRO A 151 6.11 -23.03 6.86
C PRO A 151 5.14 -23.31 5.71
N THR A 152 5.32 -24.45 5.02
CA THR A 152 4.63 -24.84 3.77
C THR A 152 5.05 -24.09 2.50
N TYR A 153 5.80 -23.00 2.59
CA TYR A 153 6.36 -22.35 1.41
C TYR A 153 7.68 -22.99 1.00
N ARG A 154 7.83 -23.22 -0.30
CA ARG A 154 9.07 -23.70 -0.92
C ARG A 154 9.69 -22.61 -1.80
N PRO A 155 11.03 -22.51 -1.86
CA PRO A 155 11.69 -21.52 -2.70
C PRO A 155 11.42 -21.78 -4.18
N ILE A 156 11.14 -20.71 -4.92
CA ILE A 156 11.09 -20.72 -6.39
C ILE A 156 12.52 -20.47 -6.87
N LYS A 157 13.05 -21.42 -7.66
CA LYS A 157 14.38 -21.31 -8.28
C LYS A 157 14.26 -20.84 -9.73
N ASP A 158 15.36 -20.28 -10.24
CA ASP A 158 15.58 -20.00 -11.66
C ASP A 158 14.55 -19.08 -12.36
N LYS A 159 14.05 -18.06 -11.64
CA LYS A 159 13.25 -16.99 -12.22
C LYS A 159 14.10 -15.75 -12.45
N ALA A 160 14.67 -15.67 -13.67
CA ALA A 160 15.32 -14.43 -14.11
C ALA A 160 14.29 -13.28 -14.07
N THR A 161 14.64 -12.21 -13.38
CA THR A 161 13.78 -11.04 -13.21
C THR A 161 14.57 -9.79 -13.58
N GLN A 162 14.02 -9.00 -14.47
CA GLN A 162 14.50 -7.64 -14.74
C GLN A 162 13.88 -6.76 -13.64
N SER A 163 14.70 -6.23 -12.76
CA SER A 163 14.26 -5.31 -11.73
C SER A 163 13.87 -3.98 -12.35
N ALA A 164 12.79 -3.39 -11.91
CA ALA A 164 12.39 -2.03 -12.27
C ALA A 164 12.88 -0.98 -11.25
N GLY A 165 13.80 -1.33 -10.35
CA GLY A 165 14.38 -0.38 -9.37
C GLY A 165 13.53 -0.12 -8.13
N LEU A 166 12.39 -0.81 -7.96
CA LEU A 166 11.53 -0.69 -6.78
C LEU A 166 12.24 -1.28 -5.55
N ALA A 167 12.23 -0.57 -4.41
CA ALA A 167 13.08 -0.91 -3.28
C ALA A 167 12.34 -1.27 -1.98
N ALA A 168 11.34 -0.51 -1.59
CA ALA A 168 10.61 -0.71 -0.32
C ALA A 168 9.21 -0.11 -0.39
N VAL A 169 8.32 -0.56 0.49
CA VAL A 169 7.04 0.12 0.73
C VAL A 169 7.31 1.39 1.54
N ASP A 170 6.95 2.54 0.99
CA ASP A 170 7.07 3.85 1.66
C ASP A 170 5.87 4.11 2.58
N HIS A 171 4.67 3.94 2.07
CA HIS A 171 3.42 4.08 2.83
C HIS A 171 2.26 3.30 2.18
N ILE A 172 1.19 3.09 2.95
CA ILE A 172 -0.04 2.45 2.49
C ILE A 172 -1.21 3.31 2.91
N VAL A 173 -2.02 3.74 1.95
CA VAL A 173 -3.17 4.61 2.18
C VAL A 173 -4.44 3.81 2.35
N GLY A 174 -5.18 4.12 3.42
CA GLY A 174 -6.50 3.55 3.67
C GLY A 174 -7.62 4.55 3.37
N ASN A 175 -8.64 4.12 2.63
CA ASN A 175 -9.88 4.86 2.45
C ASN A 175 -10.92 4.41 3.47
N VAL A 176 -11.56 5.36 4.12
CA VAL A 176 -12.63 5.12 5.09
C VAL A 176 -13.88 5.95 4.75
N GLN A 177 -15.02 5.61 5.35
CA GLN A 177 -16.27 6.33 5.12
C GLN A 177 -16.21 7.76 5.68
N LEU A 178 -17.08 8.61 5.15
CA LEU A 178 -17.28 9.98 5.64
C LEU A 178 -17.51 9.99 7.16
N GLY A 179 -16.80 10.87 7.86
CA GLY A 179 -16.85 11.03 9.31
C GLY A 179 -16.13 9.93 10.11
N LYS A 180 -15.40 9.01 9.45
CA LYS A 180 -14.72 7.88 10.11
C LYS A 180 -13.20 8.05 10.22
N MET A 181 -12.59 9.01 9.54
CA MET A 181 -11.14 9.24 9.60
C MET A 181 -10.64 9.40 11.04
N ASN A 182 -11.28 10.24 11.84
CA ASN A 182 -10.86 10.47 13.23
C ASN A 182 -10.99 9.23 14.11
N GLN A 183 -11.97 8.36 13.85
CA GLN A 183 -12.08 7.06 14.53
C GLN A 183 -10.84 6.20 14.28
N TRP A 184 -10.37 6.13 13.03
CA TRP A 184 -9.20 5.33 12.64
C TRP A 184 -7.89 5.99 13.04
N VAL A 185 -7.79 7.31 12.98
CA VAL A 185 -6.66 8.06 13.56
C VAL A 185 -6.50 7.76 15.04
N ASN A 186 -7.61 7.79 15.80
CA ASN A 186 -7.59 7.44 17.21
C ASN A 186 -7.23 5.96 17.45
N PHE A 187 -7.67 5.05 16.60
CA PHE A 187 -7.25 3.65 16.64
C PHE A 187 -5.73 3.53 16.47
N TYR A 188 -5.16 4.14 15.44
CA TYR A 188 -3.70 4.10 15.25
C TYR A 188 -2.94 4.76 16.39
N HIS A 189 -3.47 5.85 16.95
CA HIS A 189 -2.83 6.52 18.06
C HIS A 189 -2.90 5.70 19.35
N GLN A 190 -4.09 5.33 19.80
CA GLN A 190 -4.30 4.71 21.13
C GLN A 190 -4.00 3.21 21.13
N VAL A 191 -4.35 2.49 20.05
CA VAL A 191 -4.22 1.04 19.99
C VAL A 191 -2.87 0.61 19.44
N MET A 192 -2.36 1.35 18.43
CA MET A 192 -1.11 1.00 17.75
C MET A 192 0.10 1.82 18.20
N GLY A 193 -0.08 2.85 19.04
CA GLY A 193 1.00 3.72 19.50
C GLY A 193 1.61 4.61 18.41
N PHE A 194 0.88 4.81 17.31
CA PHE A 194 1.32 5.70 16.24
C PHE A 194 1.10 7.16 16.60
N ARG A 195 1.89 8.04 16.03
CA ARG A 195 1.73 9.50 16.14
C ARG A 195 1.23 10.07 14.81
N GLN A 196 0.46 11.14 14.88
CA GLN A 196 0.07 11.88 13.69
C GLN A 196 1.28 12.67 13.17
N LEU A 197 1.63 12.43 11.91
CA LEU A 197 2.71 13.13 11.22
C LEU A 197 2.20 14.40 10.54
N MET A 198 1.10 14.28 9.77
CA MET A 198 0.53 15.36 8.95
C MET A 198 -0.99 15.32 8.98
N HIS A 199 -1.58 16.47 8.61
CA HIS A 199 -3.01 16.62 8.38
C HIS A 199 -3.24 17.50 7.14
N PHE A 200 -4.15 17.08 6.29
CA PHE A 200 -4.62 17.82 5.13
C PHE A 200 -6.14 17.95 5.23
N ASP A 201 -6.65 19.16 5.11
CA ASP A 201 -8.10 19.42 5.12
C ASP A 201 -8.65 19.50 3.68
N ASP A 202 -9.97 19.67 3.58
CA ASP A 202 -10.68 19.79 2.30
C ASP A 202 -10.27 21.03 1.50
N LYS A 203 -9.69 22.07 2.12
CA LYS A 203 -9.12 23.22 1.43
C LYS A 203 -7.77 22.93 0.82
N ASP A 204 -7.02 22.03 1.45
CA ASP A 204 -5.72 21.56 0.95
C ASP A 204 -5.89 20.62 -0.25
N ILE A 205 -6.96 19.79 -0.23
CA ILE A 205 -7.18 18.73 -1.23
C ILE A 205 -8.58 18.85 -1.81
N SER A 206 -8.73 19.72 -2.80
CA SER A 206 -9.99 19.92 -3.53
C SER A 206 -9.78 20.32 -4.97
N THR A 207 -10.75 19.96 -5.81
CA THR A 207 -10.94 20.44 -7.16
C THR A 207 -12.26 21.23 -7.24
N GLU A 208 -12.70 21.57 -8.45
CA GLU A 208 -14.04 22.13 -8.64
C GLU A 208 -15.17 21.16 -8.27
N TYR A 209 -14.90 19.84 -8.37
CA TYR A 209 -15.92 18.79 -8.28
C TYR A 209 -15.91 18.02 -6.97
N SER A 210 -14.74 17.64 -6.48
CA SER A 210 -14.61 16.79 -5.31
C SER A 210 -13.53 17.27 -4.33
N ALA A 211 -13.58 16.76 -3.09
CA ALA A 211 -12.61 17.03 -2.05
C ALA A 211 -12.40 15.78 -1.16
N LEU A 212 -11.31 15.76 -0.42
CA LEU A 212 -11.06 14.78 0.62
C LEU A 212 -10.31 15.39 1.80
N MET A 213 -10.33 14.68 2.92
CA MET A 213 -9.48 14.95 4.08
C MET A 213 -8.54 13.77 4.31
N SER A 214 -7.32 14.06 4.77
CA SER A 214 -6.31 13.04 5.02
C SER A 214 -5.52 13.33 6.31
N LYS A 215 -5.25 12.28 7.08
CA LYS A 215 -4.33 12.33 8.23
C LYS A 215 -3.33 11.20 8.12
N VAL A 216 -2.06 11.53 8.28
CA VAL A 216 -0.96 10.57 8.19
C VAL A 216 -0.56 10.12 9.58
N MET A 217 -0.63 8.83 9.83
CA MET A 217 -0.17 8.19 11.06
C MET A 217 1.15 7.47 10.82
N GLN A 218 2.12 7.58 11.74
CA GLN A 218 3.39 6.86 11.64
C GLN A 218 3.79 6.22 12.96
N ASN A 219 4.52 5.10 12.89
CA ASN A 219 5.10 4.42 14.05
C ASN A 219 6.31 5.18 14.64
N GLY A 220 6.82 4.72 15.76
CA GLY A 220 7.89 5.42 16.52
C GLY A 220 9.17 5.64 15.71
N ASN A 221 9.60 4.66 14.91
CA ASN A 221 10.81 4.79 14.07
C ASN A 221 10.57 5.46 12.70
N GLY A 222 9.32 5.83 12.38
CA GLY A 222 8.95 6.51 11.13
C GLY A 222 9.01 5.67 9.86
N ARG A 223 9.23 4.35 9.95
CA ARG A 223 9.33 3.47 8.79
C ARG A 223 7.98 2.97 8.29
N VAL A 224 6.94 3.01 9.13
CA VAL A 224 5.59 2.58 8.78
C VAL A 224 4.67 3.78 8.84
N LYS A 225 4.06 4.13 7.71
CA LYS A 225 3.20 5.29 7.55
C LYS A 225 1.88 4.87 6.91
N PHE A 226 0.78 5.32 7.52
CA PHE A 226 -0.59 5.07 7.05
C PHE A 226 -1.35 6.40 6.94
N PRO A 227 -1.40 7.00 5.75
CA PRO A 227 -2.40 8.01 5.46
C PRO A 227 -3.80 7.40 5.51
N ILE A 228 -4.73 8.08 6.18
CA ILE A 228 -6.13 7.70 6.29
C ILE A 228 -6.95 8.79 5.62
N ASN A 229 -7.67 8.42 4.57
CA ASN A 229 -8.46 9.34 3.77
C ASN A 229 -9.95 9.11 3.99
N GLU A 230 -10.71 10.21 4.12
CA GLU A 230 -12.17 10.18 4.01
C GLU A 230 -12.65 11.16 2.94
N PRO A 231 -13.81 10.92 2.30
CA PRO A 231 -14.38 11.90 1.39
C PRO A 231 -14.73 13.19 2.13
N ALA A 232 -14.76 14.31 1.41
CA ALA A 232 -15.34 15.56 1.90
C ALA A 232 -16.50 15.98 0.99
N GLU A 233 -17.36 16.88 1.47
CA GLU A 233 -18.48 17.39 0.69
C GLU A 233 -17.98 18.06 -0.61
N GLY A 234 -18.51 17.61 -1.74
CA GLY A 234 -18.19 18.10 -3.08
C GLY A 234 -19.43 18.19 -3.96
N LYS A 235 -19.28 18.78 -5.16
CA LYS A 235 -20.38 18.87 -6.14
C LYS A 235 -20.67 17.51 -6.79
N ARG A 236 -19.68 16.62 -6.82
CA ARG A 236 -19.74 15.30 -7.43
C ARG A 236 -19.08 14.25 -6.53
N LYS A 237 -19.31 12.99 -6.84
CA LYS A 237 -18.74 11.85 -6.12
C LYS A 237 -17.22 11.87 -6.18
N SER A 238 -16.57 11.81 -5.01
CA SER A 238 -15.12 11.74 -4.93
C SER A 238 -14.59 10.35 -5.31
N GLN A 239 -13.32 10.26 -5.68
CA GLN A 239 -12.65 8.99 -5.94
C GLN A 239 -12.63 8.04 -4.71
N ILE A 240 -12.75 8.58 -3.50
CA ILE A 240 -12.85 7.76 -2.28
C ILE A 240 -14.24 7.12 -2.18
N GLU A 241 -15.29 7.86 -2.52
CA GLU A 241 -16.65 7.30 -2.60
C GLU A 241 -16.75 6.26 -3.72
N GLU A 242 -16.14 6.49 -4.90
CA GLU A 242 -16.04 5.49 -5.96
C GLU A 242 -15.34 4.21 -5.44
N TYR A 243 -14.21 4.36 -4.74
CA TYR A 243 -13.54 3.22 -4.12
C TYR A 243 -14.46 2.44 -3.18
N LEU A 244 -15.17 3.13 -2.28
CA LEU A 244 -16.07 2.49 -1.30
C LEU A 244 -17.26 1.80 -1.96
N ASP A 245 -17.76 2.33 -3.07
CA ASP A 245 -18.86 1.71 -3.83
C ASP A 245 -18.45 0.40 -4.52
N TYR A 246 -17.22 0.32 -5.00
CA TYR A 246 -16.72 -0.86 -5.71
C TYR A 246 -16.02 -1.87 -4.79
N TYR A 247 -15.33 -1.40 -3.76
CA TYR A 247 -14.71 -2.27 -2.75
C TYR A 247 -15.69 -2.73 -1.68
N LEU A 248 -16.78 -2.00 -1.49
CA LEU A 248 -17.90 -2.24 -0.56
C LEU A 248 -17.58 -2.06 0.93
N THR A 249 -16.34 -1.90 1.31
CA THR A 249 -15.89 -1.56 2.68
C THR A 249 -14.72 -0.58 2.62
N PRO A 250 -14.32 0.02 3.74
CA PRO A 250 -12.98 0.60 3.86
C PRO A 250 -11.89 -0.40 3.49
N GLY A 251 -10.77 0.08 2.96
CA GLY A 251 -9.65 -0.77 2.58
C GLY A 251 -8.44 0.03 2.10
N ALA A 252 -7.37 -0.67 1.69
CA ALA A 252 -6.17 -0.05 1.15
C ALA A 252 -6.43 0.48 -0.26
N GLN A 253 -6.28 1.81 -0.44
CA GLN A 253 -6.47 2.48 -1.72
C GLN A 253 -5.24 2.36 -2.60
N HIS A 254 -4.06 2.68 -2.05
CA HIS A 254 -2.82 2.54 -2.80
C HIS A 254 -1.63 2.18 -1.90
N ILE A 255 -0.61 1.66 -2.55
CA ILE A 255 0.68 1.36 -1.94
C ILE A 255 1.71 2.20 -2.66
N ALA A 256 2.43 3.02 -1.92
CA ALA A 256 3.57 3.77 -2.43
C ALA A 256 4.84 2.93 -2.28
N ILE A 257 5.58 2.79 -3.39
CA ILE A 257 6.83 2.04 -3.45
C ILE A 257 7.94 3.00 -3.80
N ILE A 258 8.97 3.03 -2.96
CA ILE A 258 10.12 3.91 -3.16
C ILE A 258 11.07 3.35 -4.22
N THR A 259 11.66 4.25 -5.00
CA THR A 259 12.76 3.96 -5.92
C THR A 259 13.91 4.94 -5.72
N GLY A 260 15.11 4.56 -6.15
CA GLY A 260 16.29 5.44 -6.18
C GLY A 260 16.44 6.25 -7.47
N ASP A 261 15.73 5.86 -8.56
CA ASP A 261 15.71 6.55 -9.85
C ASP A 261 14.32 6.39 -10.48
N ILE A 262 13.48 7.41 -10.28
CA ILE A 262 12.08 7.36 -10.75
C ILE A 262 11.98 7.47 -12.28
N LEU A 263 12.94 8.14 -12.94
CA LEU A 263 12.90 8.28 -14.39
C LEU A 263 13.10 6.91 -15.05
N ASP A 264 14.17 6.20 -14.67
CA ASP A 264 14.44 4.84 -15.17
C ASP A 264 13.34 3.85 -14.77
N THR A 265 12.89 3.90 -13.52
CA THR A 265 11.82 3.03 -13.02
C THR A 265 10.52 3.20 -13.83
N VAL A 266 10.06 4.43 -14.05
CA VAL A 266 8.81 4.69 -14.77
C VAL A 266 8.93 4.31 -16.24
N GLU A 267 10.06 4.57 -16.88
CA GLU A 267 10.32 4.14 -18.24
C GLU A 267 10.25 2.62 -18.38
N GLN A 268 10.92 1.88 -17.49
CA GLN A 268 10.86 0.41 -17.43
C GLN A 268 9.43 -0.11 -17.21
N LEU A 269 8.69 0.46 -16.25
CA LEU A 269 7.32 0.06 -15.98
C LEU A 269 6.41 0.30 -17.18
N ARG A 270 6.55 1.42 -17.89
CA ARG A 270 5.82 1.71 -19.14
C ARG A 270 6.16 0.72 -20.25
N MET A 271 7.43 0.39 -20.44
CA MET A 271 7.85 -0.64 -21.40
C MET A 271 7.27 -2.02 -21.08
N ASN A 272 7.09 -2.31 -19.81
CA ASN A 272 6.45 -3.54 -19.33
C ASN A 272 4.90 -3.52 -19.43
N GLY A 273 4.31 -2.40 -19.88
CA GLY A 273 2.86 -2.25 -20.07
C GLY A 273 2.09 -1.71 -18.85
N VAL A 274 2.78 -1.18 -17.83
CA VAL A 274 2.10 -0.49 -16.72
C VAL A 274 1.53 0.83 -17.20
N GLU A 275 0.25 1.05 -16.95
CA GLU A 275 -0.44 2.29 -17.30
C GLU A 275 -0.45 3.25 -16.11
N PHE A 276 -0.15 4.53 -16.40
CA PHE A 276 -0.16 5.60 -15.39
C PHE A 276 -1.27 6.60 -15.66
N LEU A 277 -1.70 7.30 -14.62
CA LEU A 277 -2.59 8.45 -14.74
C LEU A 277 -1.92 9.55 -15.59
N ARG A 278 -2.73 10.26 -16.34
CA ARG A 278 -2.24 11.36 -17.17
C ARG A 278 -2.43 12.68 -16.44
N VAL A 279 -1.34 13.39 -16.26
CA VAL A 279 -1.33 14.75 -15.68
C VAL A 279 -1.43 15.77 -16.83
N PRO A 280 -2.25 16.83 -16.70
CA PRO A 280 -2.35 17.88 -17.72
C PRO A 280 -1.01 18.59 -17.96
N ASP A 281 -0.73 18.96 -19.22
CA ASP A 281 0.52 19.62 -19.62
C ASP A 281 0.75 20.96 -18.89
N THR A 282 -0.32 21.68 -18.55
CA THR A 282 -0.30 22.93 -17.78
C THR A 282 0.36 22.80 -16.41
N TYR A 283 0.34 21.60 -15.81
CA TYR A 283 1.06 21.34 -14.57
C TYR A 283 2.58 21.59 -14.73
N TYR A 284 3.15 21.19 -15.86
CA TYR A 284 4.59 21.26 -16.09
C TYR A 284 5.08 22.65 -16.50
N GLU A 285 4.18 23.52 -16.99
CA GLU A 285 4.54 24.88 -17.40
C GLU A 285 5.00 25.74 -16.21
N LEU A 286 4.37 25.55 -15.04
CA LEU A 286 4.68 26.28 -13.82
C LEU A 286 5.65 25.54 -12.89
N LEU A 287 6.02 24.31 -13.23
CA LEU A 287 6.82 23.44 -12.35
C LEU A 287 8.21 24.02 -12.03
N PRO A 288 9.01 24.53 -12.99
CA PRO A 288 10.32 25.10 -12.69
C PRO A 288 10.30 26.30 -11.76
N GLU A 289 9.27 27.16 -11.87
CA GLU A 289 9.10 28.32 -10.97
C GLU A 289 8.71 27.89 -9.56
N ARG A 290 7.83 26.89 -9.44
CA ARG A 290 7.33 26.38 -8.17
C ARG A 290 8.39 25.60 -7.40
N ILE A 291 9.17 24.77 -8.07
CA ILE A 291 10.12 23.83 -7.44
C ILE A 291 11.51 24.41 -7.37
N GLY A 292 11.99 25.08 -8.44
CA GLY A 292 13.34 25.59 -8.55
C GLY A 292 14.32 24.53 -9.08
N LYS A 293 15.58 24.55 -8.63
CA LYS A 293 16.61 23.63 -9.14
C LYS A 293 16.50 22.27 -8.46
N ILE A 294 16.37 21.22 -9.25
CA ILE A 294 16.42 19.81 -8.85
C ILE A 294 17.48 19.05 -9.67
N LYS A 295 17.70 17.78 -9.34
CA LYS A 295 18.70 16.92 -10.00
C LYS A 295 18.20 16.38 -11.34
N GLU A 296 16.92 16.02 -11.40
CA GLU A 296 16.26 15.40 -12.55
C GLU A 296 15.94 16.42 -13.64
N ASP A 297 15.96 15.97 -14.90
CA ASP A 297 15.62 16.82 -16.04
C ASP A 297 14.11 17.06 -16.14
N TYR A 298 13.69 18.33 -16.16
CA TYR A 298 12.29 18.73 -16.27
C TYR A 298 11.61 18.25 -17.56
N LYS A 299 12.35 18.09 -18.64
CA LYS A 299 11.82 17.56 -19.89
C LYS A 299 11.47 16.08 -19.74
N ALA A 300 12.37 15.28 -19.18
CA ALA A 300 12.10 13.87 -18.88
C ALA A 300 10.94 13.70 -17.89
N ILE A 301 10.87 14.52 -16.85
CA ILE A 301 9.75 14.55 -15.88
C ILE A 301 8.41 14.74 -16.61
N LYS A 302 8.33 15.73 -17.52
CA LYS A 302 7.12 15.99 -18.32
C LYS A 302 6.78 14.84 -19.26
N GLU A 303 7.77 14.32 -19.99
CA GLU A 303 7.59 13.21 -20.94
C GLU A 303 7.07 11.94 -20.25
N LEU A 304 7.56 11.66 -19.03
CA LEU A 304 7.13 10.52 -18.22
C LEU A 304 5.88 10.77 -17.38
N GLY A 305 5.40 12.00 -17.30
CA GLY A 305 4.20 12.36 -16.55
C GLY A 305 4.38 12.36 -15.03
N ILE A 306 5.61 12.60 -14.56
CA ILE A 306 5.97 12.56 -13.14
C ILE A 306 5.61 13.88 -12.46
N LEU A 307 5.07 13.80 -11.25
CA LEU A 307 4.75 14.93 -10.39
C LEU A 307 5.94 15.24 -9.47
N VAL A 308 6.15 16.51 -9.16
CA VAL A 308 7.23 16.95 -8.25
C VAL A 308 6.63 17.89 -7.19
N ASP A 309 7.03 17.69 -5.95
CA ASP A 309 6.71 18.60 -4.85
C ASP A 309 7.91 18.81 -3.93
N LYS A 310 7.86 19.84 -3.09
CA LYS A 310 8.91 20.14 -2.11
C LYS A 310 8.32 20.50 -0.77
N ASP A 311 9.08 20.22 0.27
CA ASP A 311 8.86 20.67 1.64
C ASP A 311 10.14 21.35 2.19
N ASP A 312 10.18 21.59 3.50
CA ASP A 312 11.30 22.27 4.14
C ASP A 312 12.58 21.41 4.18
N GLU A 313 12.45 20.08 4.08
CA GLU A 313 13.54 19.11 4.13
C GLU A 313 14.10 18.74 2.75
N GLY A 314 13.33 18.99 1.67
CA GLY A 314 13.80 18.64 0.34
C GLY A 314 12.69 18.59 -0.72
N TYR A 315 12.81 17.67 -1.67
CA TYR A 315 11.78 17.46 -2.69
C TYR A 315 11.52 15.97 -2.90
N LEU A 316 10.35 15.68 -3.49
CA LEU A 316 9.93 14.35 -3.87
C LEU A 316 9.40 14.34 -5.31
N LEU A 317 9.52 13.19 -5.94
CA LEU A 317 8.92 12.90 -7.24
C LEU A 317 7.97 11.72 -7.06
N GLN A 318 6.80 11.78 -7.71
CA GLN A 318 5.79 10.73 -7.59
C GLN A 318 4.97 10.59 -8.88
N ILE A 319 4.47 9.39 -9.12
CA ILE A 319 3.52 9.09 -10.19
C ILE A 319 2.60 7.96 -9.76
N PHE A 320 1.38 7.95 -10.29
CA PHE A 320 0.33 7.01 -9.91
C PHE A 320 -0.10 6.18 -11.10
N THR A 321 -0.24 4.87 -10.91
CA THR A 321 -0.81 4.00 -11.93
C THR A 321 -2.32 4.23 -12.05
N ARG A 322 -2.90 3.84 -13.17
CA ARG A 322 -4.33 3.54 -13.20
C ARG A 322 -4.65 2.41 -12.22
N PRO A 323 -5.93 2.18 -11.86
CA PRO A 323 -6.30 0.99 -11.10
C PRO A 323 -5.68 -0.25 -11.72
N ILE A 324 -5.06 -1.09 -10.88
CA ILE A 324 -4.31 -2.27 -11.35
C ILE A 324 -5.20 -3.50 -11.56
N GLN A 325 -6.50 -3.32 -11.44
CA GLN A 325 -7.54 -4.35 -11.60
C GLN A 325 -8.81 -3.73 -12.21
N ASP A 326 -9.78 -4.59 -12.58
CA ASP A 326 -11.00 -4.15 -13.27
C ASP A 326 -11.88 -3.23 -12.43
N ARG A 327 -11.99 -3.48 -11.11
CA ARG A 327 -12.69 -2.56 -10.21
C ARG A 327 -11.80 -1.33 -9.97
N PRO A 328 -12.35 -0.09 -10.03
CA PRO A 328 -11.58 1.14 -9.80
C PRO A 328 -11.29 1.34 -8.31
N THR A 329 -10.49 0.45 -7.72
CA THR A 329 -10.23 0.42 -6.29
C THR A 329 -8.77 0.71 -5.97
N MET A 330 -7.85 -0.20 -6.29
CA MET A 330 -6.47 -0.07 -5.86
C MET A 330 -5.54 0.34 -7.01
N PHE A 331 -4.58 1.20 -6.70
CA PHE A 331 -3.49 1.59 -7.60
C PHE A 331 -2.14 1.62 -6.86
N ILE A 332 -1.06 1.84 -7.60
CA ILE A 332 0.31 1.92 -7.08
C ILE A 332 0.84 3.33 -7.27
N GLU A 333 1.53 3.83 -6.28
CA GLU A 333 2.34 5.03 -6.36
C GLU A 333 3.82 4.62 -6.48
N ILE A 334 4.55 5.26 -7.38
CA ILE A 334 6.01 5.20 -7.42
C ILE A 334 6.52 6.53 -6.88
N ILE A 335 7.40 6.48 -5.88
CA ILE A 335 7.90 7.68 -5.20
C ILE A 335 9.43 7.65 -5.09
N GLN A 336 10.05 8.81 -5.31
CA GLN A 336 11.47 9.06 -5.00
C GLN A 336 11.57 10.27 -4.09
N ARG A 337 12.38 10.17 -3.04
CA ARG A 337 12.57 11.22 -2.04
C ARG A 337 14.00 11.73 -2.03
N HIS A 338 14.15 13.03 -2.10
CA HIS A 338 15.40 13.73 -1.90
C HIS A 338 15.32 14.60 -0.64
N GLY A 339 15.26 13.94 0.53
CA GLY A 339 15.13 14.56 1.84
C GLY A 339 13.70 14.81 2.29
N ALA A 340 12.78 15.07 1.37
CA ALA A 340 11.39 15.38 1.68
C ALA A 340 10.70 14.30 2.53
N GLN A 341 9.99 14.73 3.57
CA GLN A 341 9.16 13.89 4.44
C GLN A 341 7.67 13.98 4.11
N GLY A 342 7.29 14.93 3.25
CA GLY A 342 5.91 15.20 2.85
C GLY A 342 5.30 14.12 1.96
N PHE A 343 4.06 14.36 1.56
CA PHE A 343 3.24 13.45 0.73
C PHE A 343 2.77 14.11 -0.58
N GLY A 344 3.46 15.18 -1.01
CA GLY A 344 3.15 15.84 -2.27
C GLY A 344 1.91 16.75 -2.21
N LYS A 345 1.75 17.56 -1.16
CA LYS A 345 0.63 18.50 -1.03
C LYS A 345 0.40 19.33 -2.29
N GLY A 346 1.48 19.86 -2.88
CA GLY A 346 1.43 20.65 -4.11
C GLY A 346 1.04 19.87 -5.37
N ASN A 347 0.97 18.54 -5.29
CA ASN A 347 0.56 17.65 -6.39
C ASN A 347 -0.88 17.18 -6.27
N PHE A 348 -1.55 17.37 -5.12
CA PHE A 348 -2.89 16.83 -4.87
C PHE A 348 -3.90 17.28 -5.91
N LYS A 349 -3.90 18.57 -6.28
CA LYS A 349 -4.82 19.06 -7.30
C LYS A 349 -4.65 18.33 -8.64
N ALA A 350 -3.42 18.19 -9.14
CA ALA A 350 -3.14 17.50 -10.39
C ALA A 350 -3.48 16.00 -10.35
N LEU A 351 -3.23 15.34 -9.22
CA LEU A 351 -3.64 13.96 -9.00
C LEU A 351 -5.17 13.83 -9.05
N PHE A 352 -5.89 14.70 -8.35
CA PHE A 352 -7.35 14.68 -8.30
C PHE A 352 -7.98 14.92 -9.66
N GLU A 353 -7.53 15.94 -10.39
CA GLU A 353 -7.98 16.19 -11.77
C GLU A 353 -7.75 14.96 -12.67
N SER A 354 -6.64 14.25 -12.49
CA SER A 354 -6.35 13.02 -13.24
C SER A 354 -7.28 11.86 -12.87
N LEU A 355 -7.62 11.72 -11.60
CA LEU A 355 -8.56 10.70 -11.12
C LEU A 355 -10.00 11.00 -11.56
N GLU A 356 -10.41 12.27 -11.52
CA GLU A 356 -11.72 12.71 -12.01
C GLU A 356 -11.89 12.44 -13.50
N LEU A 357 -10.87 12.66 -14.33
CA LEU A 357 -10.88 12.28 -15.74
C LEU A 357 -11.10 10.79 -15.96
N GLU A 358 -10.51 9.94 -15.12
CA GLU A 358 -10.72 8.49 -15.17
C GLU A 358 -12.14 8.10 -14.70
N GLN A 359 -12.69 8.79 -13.67
CA GLN A 359 -14.08 8.59 -13.23
C GLN A 359 -15.07 9.00 -14.34
N GLU A 360 -14.83 10.13 -15.02
CA GLU A 360 -15.66 10.59 -16.14
C GLU A 360 -15.68 9.56 -17.28
N ARG A 361 -14.53 9.00 -17.65
CA ARG A 361 -14.43 7.93 -18.67
C ARG A 361 -15.23 6.69 -18.31
N ARG A 362 -15.38 6.40 -17.04
CA ARG A 362 -16.18 5.27 -16.54
C ARG A 362 -17.65 5.64 -16.31
N GLY A 363 -18.02 6.91 -16.44
CA GLY A 363 -19.37 7.42 -16.15
C GLY A 363 -19.72 7.44 -14.65
N ASN A 364 -18.70 7.54 -13.78
CA ASN A 364 -18.84 7.52 -12.32
C ASN A 364 -18.64 8.89 -11.65
N LEU A 365 -18.34 9.94 -12.42
CA LEU A 365 -18.13 11.30 -11.92
C LEU A 365 -19.44 12.08 -11.81
#